data_e0b072e5a5cd0de3b5fa405f4171a02e
#
_entry.id   e0b072e5a5cd0de3b5fa405f4171a02e
#
_cell.length_a   1.000
_cell.length_b   1.000
_cell.length_c   1.000
_cell.angle_alpha   90.00
_cell.angle_beta   90.00
_cell.angle_gamma   90.00
#
_symmetry.space_group_name_H-M   'P 1'
#
loop_
_entity.id
_entity.type
_entity.pdbx_description
1 polymer ?
#
loop_
_entity_poly.entity_id
_entity_poly.type
_entity_poly.pdbx_seq_one_letter_code
_entity_poly.pdbx_strand_id
1 'polypeptide(L)'
;GVLARALEEIWEQELPVTMAFIDIDNLKHCNDVFGHDEGNRYILQVSLYLKLYMKVDEAAFRIGGDEFAILSTIATEDDLAERLEHCRTVLLKNNDSEMPHSFSYGVSHADPALGEVSNRMTLDADHRMYDYKLRHAMHLDRRNIAQVHTDDFEISDRVFDAFSMLNEGRYCFIENLDKHRTLWSQGALRDLGLPSEHVDNCHDYWKTRVHPDDLEAYINDIDQIYNG
;
A
#
# COMPACT_ATOMS: atom_id res chain seq x y z
N GLY A 1 21.04 -6.68 -2.05
CA GLY A 1 20.94 -6.55 -0.60
C GLY A 1 20.93 -7.90 0.09
N VAL A 2 20.85 -7.93 1.42
CA VAL A 2 20.92 -9.19 2.22
C VAL A 2 19.74 -10.10 1.92
N LEU A 3 18.52 -9.54 1.81
CA LEU A 3 17.31 -10.28 1.43
C LEU A 3 17.47 -10.97 0.06
N ALA A 4 17.96 -10.23 -0.95
CA ALA A 4 18.13 -10.79 -2.30
C ALA A 4 19.10 -11.98 -2.30
N ARG A 5 20.22 -11.87 -1.56
CA ARG A 5 21.17 -12.96 -1.41
C ARG A 5 20.56 -14.19 -0.72
N ALA A 6 19.83 -13.98 0.37
CA ALA A 6 19.17 -15.09 1.07
C ALA A 6 18.15 -15.79 0.17
N LEU A 7 17.40 -15.04 -0.63
CA LEU A 7 16.45 -15.58 -1.59
C LEU A 7 17.16 -16.37 -2.72
N GLU A 8 18.28 -15.84 -3.25
CA GLU A 8 19.11 -16.54 -4.24
C GLU A 8 19.64 -17.87 -3.68
N GLU A 9 20.17 -17.88 -2.44
CA GLU A 9 20.67 -19.09 -1.79
C GLU A 9 19.58 -20.17 -1.60
N ILE A 10 18.36 -19.78 -1.26
CA ILE A 10 17.21 -20.68 -1.17
C ILE A 10 16.85 -21.22 -2.56
N TRP A 11 16.85 -20.36 -3.57
CA TRP A 11 16.50 -20.69 -4.94
C TRP A 11 17.52 -21.67 -5.58
N GLU A 12 18.81 -21.45 -5.32
CA GLU A 12 19.88 -22.37 -5.78
C GLU A 12 19.79 -23.77 -5.15
N GLN A 13 19.16 -23.90 -3.97
CA GLN A 13 18.91 -25.17 -3.30
C GLN A 13 17.59 -25.82 -3.74
N GLU A 14 16.87 -25.21 -4.68
CA GLU A 14 15.55 -25.67 -5.15
C GLU A 14 14.53 -25.88 -4.01
N LEU A 15 14.64 -25.08 -2.96
CA LEU A 15 13.72 -25.16 -1.82
C LEU A 15 12.48 -24.28 -2.04
N PRO A 16 11.26 -24.80 -1.69
CA PRO A 16 10.09 -23.96 -1.67
C PRO A 16 10.27 -22.85 -0.63
N VAL A 17 9.74 -21.66 -0.91
CA VAL A 17 9.86 -20.51 -0.04
C VAL A 17 8.55 -19.75 0.06
N THR A 18 8.18 -19.40 1.29
CA THR A 18 7.10 -18.46 1.59
C THR A 18 7.73 -17.15 2.04
N MET A 19 7.30 -16.07 1.44
CA MET A 19 7.76 -14.72 1.74
C MET A 19 6.62 -13.88 2.29
N ALA A 20 6.89 -13.08 3.32
CA ALA A 20 6.02 -11.99 3.72
C ALA A 20 6.72 -10.66 3.53
N PHE A 21 6.05 -9.70 2.91
CA PHE A 21 6.38 -8.28 3.02
C PHE A 21 5.51 -7.64 4.10
N ILE A 22 6.11 -6.72 4.86
CA ILE A 22 5.51 -6.08 6.02
C ILE A 22 5.89 -4.61 6.01
N ASP A 23 4.93 -3.73 6.24
CA ASP A 23 5.11 -2.28 6.31
C ASP A 23 4.46 -1.75 7.60
N ILE A 24 5.19 -0.92 8.35
CA ILE A 24 4.68 -0.32 9.60
C ILE A 24 3.65 0.75 9.28
N ASP A 25 2.44 0.59 9.82
CA ASP A 25 1.35 1.52 9.58
C ASP A 25 1.59 2.89 10.22
N ASN A 26 1.41 3.95 9.43
CA ASN A 26 1.46 5.34 9.93
C ASN A 26 2.76 5.77 10.64
N LEU A 27 3.91 5.15 10.35
CA LEU A 27 5.19 5.52 10.98
C LEU A 27 5.55 6.98 10.71
N LYS A 28 5.31 7.49 9.50
CA LYS A 28 5.54 8.90 9.17
C LYS A 28 4.71 9.82 10.07
N HIS A 29 3.43 9.52 10.24
CA HIS A 29 2.56 10.30 11.14
C HIS A 29 3.06 10.26 12.60
N CYS A 30 3.51 9.09 13.07
CA CYS A 30 4.13 8.96 14.39
C CYS A 30 5.35 9.89 14.53
N ASN A 31 6.26 9.86 13.54
CA ASN A 31 7.44 10.75 13.52
C ASN A 31 7.05 12.23 13.52
N ASP A 32 6.06 12.62 12.72
CA ASP A 32 5.65 14.01 12.56
C ASP A 32 4.97 14.57 13.81
N VAL A 33 4.23 13.75 14.56
CA VAL A 33 3.47 14.19 15.75
C VAL A 33 4.26 14.00 17.04
N PHE A 34 4.94 12.85 17.20
CA PHE A 34 5.59 12.46 18.47
C PHE A 34 7.12 12.49 18.38
N GLY A 35 7.68 12.79 17.20
CA GLY A 35 9.12 12.85 16.96
C GLY A 35 9.77 11.51 16.64
N HIS A 36 10.99 11.57 16.09
CA HIS A 36 11.73 10.39 15.62
C HIS A 36 12.07 9.38 16.73
N ASP A 37 12.17 9.81 17.99
CA ASP A 37 12.45 8.88 19.11
C ASP A 37 11.27 7.94 19.34
N GLU A 38 10.04 8.43 19.20
CA GLU A 38 8.83 7.60 19.28
C GLU A 38 8.71 6.69 18.06
N GLY A 39 8.99 7.19 16.86
CA GLY A 39 9.04 6.37 15.66
C GLY A 39 10.06 5.24 15.74
N ASN A 40 11.24 5.51 16.33
CA ASN A 40 12.26 4.48 16.57
C ASN A 40 11.77 3.42 17.58
N ARG A 41 11.05 3.84 18.63
CA ARG A 41 10.40 2.90 19.57
C ARG A 41 9.35 2.04 18.88
N TYR A 42 8.56 2.64 18.00
CA TYR A 42 7.58 1.92 17.20
C TYR A 42 8.25 0.83 16.33
N ILE A 43 9.28 1.19 15.56
CA ILE A 43 10.04 0.24 14.74
C ILE A 43 10.60 -0.90 15.60
N LEU A 44 11.21 -0.56 16.75
CA LEU A 44 11.76 -1.54 17.67
C LEU A 44 10.69 -2.50 18.19
N GLN A 45 9.54 -1.96 18.60
CA GLN A 45 8.43 -2.77 19.10
C GLN A 45 7.92 -3.74 18.05
N VAL A 46 7.64 -3.27 16.82
CA VAL A 46 7.23 -4.14 15.71
C VAL A 46 8.26 -5.24 15.47
N SER A 47 9.55 -4.88 15.40
CA SER A 47 10.62 -5.86 15.16
C SER A 47 10.71 -6.93 16.25
N LEU A 48 10.51 -6.57 17.52
CA LEU A 48 10.48 -7.50 18.64
C LEU A 48 9.29 -8.45 18.57
N TYR A 49 8.10 -7.93 18.22
CA TYR A 49 6.91 -8.75 18.06
C TYR A 49 7.05 -9.70 16.87
N LEU A 50 7.50 -9.23 15.72
CA LEU A 50 7.78 -10.11 14.57
C LEU A 50 8.73 -11.24 14.98
N LYS A 51 9.83 -10.93 15.69
CA LYS A 51 10.79 -11.92 16.16
C LYS A 51 10.18 -12.96 17.11
N LEU A 52 9.26 -12.57 17.98
CA LEU A 52 8.57 -13.48 18.91
C LEU A 52 7.66 -14.50 18.18
N TYR A 53 7.16 -14.13 17.01
CA TYR A 53 6.26 -14.97 16.21
C TYR A 53 6.97 -15.78 15.11
N MET A 54 8.28 -15.58 14.95
CA MET A 54 9.09 -16.35 14.02
C MET A 54 9.42 -17.74 14.55
N LYS A 55 9.50 -18.71 13.63
CA LYS A 55 10.05 -20.05 13.91
C LYS A 55 11.58 -20.05 13.73
N VAL A 56 12.25 -21.10 14.22
CA VAL A 56 13.73 -21.17 14.26
C VAL A 56 14.36 -21.10 12.86
N ASP A 57 13.68 -21.65 11.86
CA ASP A 57 14.18 -21.74 10.48
C ASP A 57 13.68 -20.61 9.59
N GLU A 58 13.21 -19.52 10.19
CA GLU A 58 12.75 -18.33 9.47
C GLU A 58 13.75 -17.18 9.63
N ALA A 59 13.88 -16.38 8.57
CA ALA A 59 14.73 -15.21 8.57
C ALA A 59 13.91 -13.93 8.37
N ALA A 60 14.11 -12.93 9.27
CA ALA A 60 13.52 -11.60 9.13
C ALA A 60 14.58 -10.59 8.71
N PHE A 61 14.19 -9.70 7.84
CA PHE A 61 15.01 -8.64 7.28
C PHE A 61 14.31 -7.30 7.42
N ARG A 62 15.02 -6.28 7.83
CA ARG A 62 14.57 -4.89 7.64
C ARG A 62 15.14 -4.40 6.32
N ILE A 63 14.29 -4.08 5.35
CA ILE A 63 14.66 -3.73 3.98
C ILE A 63 14.57 -2.23 3.69
N GLY A 64 13.77 -1.53 4.46
CA GLY A 64 13.57 -0.08 4.37
C GLY A 64 13.41 0.58 5.72
N GLY A 65 12.97 1.83 5.73
CA GLY A 65 12.71 2.59 6.96
C GLY A 65 11.61 1.95 7.82
N ASP A 66 10.51 1.58 7.21
CA ASP A 66 9.29 0.99 7.78
C ASP A 66 9.00 -0.42 7.24
N GLU A 67 9.84 -0.93 6.34
CA GLU A 67 9.63 -2.16 5.61
C GLU A 67 10.44 -3.32 6.16
N PHE A 68 9.77 -4.47 6.31
CA PHE A 68 10.39 -5.74 6.69
C PHE A 68 10.00 -6.85 5.72
N ALA A 69 10.82 -7.90 5.67
CA ALA A 69 10.51 -9.13 4.98
C ALA A 69 10.78 -10.33 5.89
N ILE A 70 9.99 -11.40 5.75
CA ILE A 70 10.24 -12.69 6.36
C ILE A 70 10.34 -13.72 5.26
N LEU A 71 11.34 -14.61 5.33
CA LEU A 71 11.49 -15.80 4.50
C LEU A 71 11.33 -17.05 5.35
N SER A 72 10.57 -18.02 4.85
CA SER A 72 10.36 -19.33 5.45
C SER A 72 10.42 -20.41 4.37
N THR A 73 11.21 -21.46 4.59
CA THR A 73 11.24 -22.64 3.71
C THR A 73 10.32 -23.77 4.21
N ILE A 74 9.61 -23.54 5.32
CA ILE A 74 8.77 -24.55 5.98
C ILE A 74 7.31 -24.12 6.16
N ALA A 75 7.03 -22.82 6.16
CA ALA A 75 5.66 -22.32 6.35
C ALA A 75 4.89 -22.33 5.03
N THR A 76 3.58 -22.61 5.11
CA THR A 76 2.64 -22.29 4.03
C THR A 76 2.25 -20.82 4.07
N GLU A 77 1.62 -20.32 3.01
CA GLU A 77 1.05 -18.96 3.00
C GLU A 77 0.09 -18.74 4.17
N ASP A 78 -0.83 -19.70 4.38
CA ASP A 78 -1.85 -19.61 5.42
C ASP A 78 -1.24 -19.61 6.83
N ASP A 79 -0.25 -20.51 7.11
CA ASP A 79 0.43 -20.56 8.42
C ASP A 79 1.15 -19.23 8.72
N LEU A 80 1.86 -18.67 7.75
CA LEU A 80 2.57 -17.40 7.96
C LEU A 80 1.60 -16.22 8.09
N ALA A 81 0.54 -16.18 7.27
CA ALA A 81 -0.48 -15.14 7.33
C ALA A 81 -1.25 -15.15 8.66
N GLU A 82 -1.66 -16.33 9.15
CA GLU A 82 -2.35 -16.48 10.44
C GLU A 82 -1.47 -16.01 11.61
N ARG A 83 -0.19 -16.37 11.60
CA ARG A 83 0.77 -15.94 12.62
C ARG A 83 1.01 -14.44 12.60
N LEU A 84 1.11 -13.83 11.42
CA LEU A 84 1.27 -12.38 11.28
C LEU A 84 0.01 -11.63 11.74
N GLU A 85 -1.19 -12.13 11.42
CA GLU A 85 -2.43 -11.52 11.91
C GLU A 85 -2.56 -11.62 13.43
N HIS A 86 -2.18 -12.77 14.01
CA HIS A 86 -2.14 -12.91 15.45
C HIS A 86 -1.11 -11.95 16.08
N CYS A 87 0.10 -11.89 15.54
CA CYS A 87 1.15 -10.96 15.97
C CYS A 87 0.63 -9.50 15.97
N ARG A 88 0.03 -9.07 14.87
CA ARG A 88 -0.56 -7.74 14.72
C ARG A 88 -1.65 -7.45 15.74
N THR A 89 -2.55 -8.42 15.96
CA THR A 89 -3.63 -8.30 16.93
C THR A 89 -3.10 -8.14 18.36
N VAL A 90 -2.07 -8.90 18.72
CA VAL A 90 -1.43 -8.82 20.05
C VAL A 90 -0.66 -7.51 20.21
N LEU A 91 0.04 -7.06 19.18
CA LEU A 91 0.73 -5.77 19.15
C LEU A 91 -0.26 -4.62 19.39
N LEU A 92 -1.40 -4.60 18.69
CA LEU A 92 -2.45 -3.59 18.85
C LEU A 92 -3.04 -3.56 20.27
N LYS A 93 -3.20 -4.73 20.92
CA LYS A 93 -3.78 -4.85 22.27
C LYS A 93 -2.81 -4.44 23.37
N ASN A 94 -1.51 -4.66 23.18
CA ASN A 94 -0.46 -4.43 24.17
C ASN A 94 0.31 -3.13 23.93
N ASN A 95 -0.33 -2.18 23.30
CA ASN A 95 0.29 -0.90 23.00
C ASN A 95 -0.16 0.16 24.01
N ASP A 96 0.79 0.68 24.80
CA ASP A 96 0.59 1.76 25.78
C ASP A 96 0.82 3.16 25.18
N SER A 97 1.09 3.25 23.87
CA SER A 97 1.31 4.51 23.15
C SER A 97 -0.02 5.21 22.85
N GLU A 98 0.01 6.55 22.77
CA GLU A 98 -1.14 7.35 22.35
C GLU A 98 -1.60 7.03 20.91
N MET A 99 -0.70 6.47 20.09
CA MET A 99 -0.99 6.01 18.74
C MET A 99 -0.91 4.48 18.67
N PRO A 100 -1.93 3.80 18.10
CA PRO A 100 -1.90 2.34 17.94
C PRO A 100 -0.75 1.91 17.03
N HIS A 101 0.13 1.05 17.52
CA HIS A 101 1.18 0.42 16.72
C HIS A 101 0.61 -0.77 15.97
N SER A 102 0.81 -0.80 14.65
CA SER A 102 0.30 -1.82 13.75
C SER A 102 1.22 -1.97 12.54
N PHE A 103 1.01 -3.00 11.77
CA PHE A 103 1.65 -3.20 10.47
C PHE A 103 0.68 -3.83 9.49
N SER A 104 0.91 -3.59 8.21
CA SER A 104 0.25 -4.26 7.10
C SER A 104 1.18 -5.31 6.51
N TYR A 105 0.64 -6.40 5.95
CA TYR A 105 1.45 -7.48 5.40
C TYR A 105 0.80 -8.14 4.20
N GLY A 106 1.64 -8.75 3.35
CA GLY A 106 1.23 -9.64 2.27
C GLY A 106 2.14 -10.86 2.25
N VAL A 107 1.56 -12.03 2.01
CA VAL A 107 2.27 -13.30 1.97
C VAL A 107 2.12 -13.93 0.60
N SER A 108 3.20 -14.48 0.05
CA SER A 108 3.19 -15.29 -1.17
C SER A 108 4.15 -16.45 -1.04
N HIS A 109 3.94 -17.48 -1.88
CA HIS A 109 4.72 -18.70 -1.91
C HIS A 109 5.21 -18.96 -3.33
N ALA A 110 6.39 -19.56 -3.46
CA ALA A 110 6.87 -20.10 -4.72
C ALA A 110 7.69 -21.37 -4.50
N ASP A 111 7.59 -22.29 -5.46
CA ASP A 111 8.36 -23.52 -5.50
C ASP A 111 9.21 -23.55 -6.79
N PRO A 112 10.54 -23.42 -6.67
CA PRO A 112 11.45 -23.48 -7.82
C PRO A 112 11.31 -24.79 -8.61
N ALA A 113 11.01 -25.90 -7.94
CA ALA A 113 10.84 -27.20 -8.60
C ALA A 113 9.63 -27.26 -9.54
N LEU A 114 8.65 -26.34 -9.37
CA LEU A 114 7.50 -26.16 -10.26
C LEU A 114 7.76 -25.15 -11.39
N GLY A 115 8.99 -24.63 -11.51
CA GLY A 115 9.37 -23.64 -12.52
C GLY A 115 8.88 -22.22 -12.21
N GLU A 116 8.50 -21.95 -10.95
CA GLU A 116 8.09 -20.63 -10.51
C GLU A 116 9.27 -19.67 -10.38
N VAL A 117 9.00 -18.36 -10.43
CA VAL A 117 10.04 -17.32 -10.49
C VAL A 117 10.00 -16.44 -9.24
N SER A 118 11.16 -16.25 -8.60
CA SER A 118 11.28 -15.47 -7.35
C SER A 118 10.78 -14.03 -7.48
N ASN A 119 10.98 -13.38 -8.62
CA ASN A 119 10.51 -12.03 -8.87
C ASN A 119 8.97 -11.92 -8.82
N ARG A 120 8.25 -12.94 -9.30
CA ARG A 120 6.80 -12.96 -9.27
C ARG A 120 6.28 -13.09 -7.84
N MET A 121 6.87 -13.99 -7.06
CA MET A 121 6.54 -14.14 -5.63
C MET A 121 6.74 -12.83 -4.87
N THR A 122 7.85 -12.14 -5.11
CA THR A 122 8.16 -10.85 -4.49
C THR A 122 7.10 -9.80 -4.80
N LEU A 123 6.71 -9.69 -6.08
CA LEU A 123 5.65 -8.76 -6.52
C LEU A 123 4.28 -9.13 -5.94
N ASP A 124 3.95 -10.42 -5.89
CA ASP A 124 2.67 -10.88 -5.35
C ASP A 124 2.56 -10.61 -3.84
N ALA A 125 3.65 -10.79 -3.07
CA ALA A 125 3.69 -10.45 -1.65
C ALA A 125 3.50 -8.94 -1.43
N ASP A 126 4.19 -8.12 -2.20
CA ASP A 126 4.09 -6.65 -2.13
C ASP A 126 2.67 -6.17 -2.47
N HIS A 127 2.07 -6.66 -3.57
CA HIS A 127 0.70 -6.34 -3.94
C HIS A 127 -0.31 -6.74 -2.85
N ARG A 128 -0.17 -7.93 -2.25
CA ARG A 128 -1.07 -8.40 -1.19
C ARG A 128 -0.92 -7.58 0.09
N MET A 129 0.30 -7.16 0.45
CA MET A 129 0.55 -6.25 1.56
C MET A 129 -0.20 -4.93 1.35
N TYR A 130 -0.11 -4.41 0.14
CA TYR A 130 -0.76 -3.18 -0.22
C TYR A 130 -2.30 -3.30 -0.18
N ASP A 131 -2.86 -4.35 -0.74
CA ASP A 131 -4.30 -4.64 -0.67
C ASP A 131 -4.78 -4.77 0.79
N TYR A 132 -3.94 -5.36 1.64
CA TYR A 132 -4.19 -5.45 3.08
C TYR A 132 -4.21 -4.05 3.72
N LYS A 133 -3.22 -3.22 3.41
CA LYS A 133 -3.11 -1.83 3.89
C LYS A 133 -4.34 -1.01 3.51
N LEU A 134 -4.78 -1.09 2.26
CA LEU A 134 -6.00 -0.40 1.79
C LEU A 134 -7.25 -0.84 2.56
N ARG A 135 -7.46 -2.15 2.71
CA ARG A 135 -8.64 -2.67 3.44
C ARG A 135 -8.67 -2.22 4.89
N HIS A 136 -7.53 -2.18 5.55
CA HIS A 136 -7.44 -1.75 6.95
C HIS A 136 -7.53 -0.24 7.12
N ALA A 137 -6.99 0.55 6.21
CA ALA A 137 -7.19 2.00 6.17
C ALA A 137 -8.69 2.34 6.04
N MET A 138 -9.42 1.65 5.16
CA MET A 138 -10.87 1.82 5.02
C MET A 138 -11.65 1.42 6.29
N HIS A 139 -11.19 0.42 7.05
CA HIS A 139 -11.84 0.01 8.30
C HIS A 139 -11.56 0.94 9.48
N LEU A 140 -10.37 1.55 9.55
CA LEU A 140 -10.03 2.56 10.55
C LEU A 140 -10.78 3.86 10.30
N ASP A 141 -10.94 4.28 9.05
CA ASP A 141 -11.74 5.44 8.67
C ASP A 141 -13.24 5.25 9.03
N ARG A 142 -13.83 4.08 8.84
CA ARG A 142 -15.24 3.83 9.18
C ARG A 142 -15.56 4.03 10.68
N ARG A 143 -14.61 3.87 11.59
CA ARG A 143 -14.82 4.17 13.02
C ARG A 143 -14.67 5.66 13.36
N ASN A 144 -13.89 6.39 12.55
CA ASN A 144 -13.71 7.85 12.71
C ASN A 144 -14.69 8.67 11.86
N ILE A 145 -15.23 8.09 10.77
CA ILE A 145 -16.20 8.74 9.85
C ILE A 145 -17.55 9.05 10.53
N ALA A 146 -17.84 8.47 11.69
CA ALA A 146 -19.05 8.85 12.45
C ALA A 146 -19.07 10.32 12.91
N GLN A 147 -18.02 11.13 12.69
CA GLN A 147 -17.92 12.52 13.11
C GLN A 147 -17.32 13.51 12.08
N VAL A 148 -17.02 13.10 10.87
CA VAL A 148 -16.52 14.04 9.84
C VAL A 148 -17.49 14.06 8.66
N HIS A 149 -18.28 15.11 8.58
CA HIS A 149 -18.99 15.47 7.35
C HIS A 149 -17.95 15.80 6.27
N THR A 150 -17.71 14.87 5.36
CA THR A 150 -16.94 15.12 4.14
C THR A 150 -17.90 15.40 3.01
N ASP A 151 -18.02 16.66 2.66
CA ASP A 151 -19.03 17.12 1.70
C ASP A 151 -18.71 16.78 0.23
N ASP A 152 -17.54 16.26 -0.15
CA ASP A 152 -17.17 16.23 -1.56
C ASP A 152 -16.59 14.94 -2.15
N PHE A 153 -15.94 14.07 -1.38
CA PHE A 153 -15.45 12.77 -1.86
C PHE A 153 -15.63 11.70 -0.79
N GLU A 154 -16.20 10.53 -1.14
CA GLU A 154 -16.29 9.37 -0.24
C GLU A 154 -14.93 8.71 0.02
N ILE A 155 -13.90 9.10 -0.71
CA ILE A 155 -12.53 8.63 -0.58
C ILE A 155 -11.72 9.73 0.09
N SER A 156 -11.10 9.44 1.24
CA SER A 156 -10.25 10.41 1.91
C SER A 156 -9.02 10.75 1.05
N ASP A 157 -8.57 12.01 1.08
CA ASP A 157 -7.35 12.47 0.39
C ASP A 157 -6.16 11.55 0.68
N ARG A 158 -6.09 10.96 1.88
CA ARG A 158 -5.04 10.00 2.28
C ARG A 158 -5.07 8.68 1.51
N VAL A 159 -6.25 8.15 1.19
CA VAL A 159 -6.39 6.93 0.38
C VAL A 159 -5.96 7.21 -1.05
N PHE A 160 -6.31 8.38 -1.56
CA PHE A 160 -5.88 8.80 -2.89
C PHE A 160 -4.37 9.08 -2.94
N ASP A 161 -3.80 9.70 -1.92
CA ASP A 161 -2.35 9.94 -1.82
C ASP A 161 -1.58 8.61 -1.77
N ALA A 162 -2.04 7.65 -0.96
CA ALA A 162 -1.44 6.31 -0.91
C ALA A 162 -1.51 5.62 -2.28
N PHE A 163 -2.67 5.66 -2.95
CA PHE A 163 -2.84 5.12 -4.29
C PHE A 163 -1.95 5.82 -5.33
N SER A 164 -1.76 7.13 -5.19
CA SER A 164 -0.91 7.93 -6.08
C SER A 164 0.58 7.66 -5.90
N MET A 165 1.03 7.45 -4.66
CA MET A 165 2.43 7.12 -4.33
C MET A 165 2.87 5.78 -4.90
N LEU A 166 1.96 4.81 -4.97
CA LEU A 166 2.25 3.47 -5.51
C LEU A 166 2.33 3.42 -7.03
N ASN A 167 1.75 4.40 -7.66
CA ASN A 167 1.80 4.54 -9.09
C ASN A 167 2.85 5.60 -9.50
N GLU A 168 4.02 5.64 -8.82
CA GLU A 168 5.13 6.49 -9.24
C GLU A 168 5.43 6.28 -10.73
N GLY A 169 5.36 7.39 -11.49
CA GLY A 169 5.49 7.39 -12.94
C GLY A 169 4.19 7.12 -13.71
N ARG A 170 3.05 7.01 -13.04
CA ARG A 170 1.72 6.98 -13.65
C ARG A 170 0.87 8.14 -13.14
N TYR A 171 -0.06 8.59 -13.95
CA TYR A 171 -1.01 9.63 -13.56
C TYR A 171 -2.26 8.95 -12.99
N CYS A 172 -2.62 9.35 -11.77
CA CYS A 172 -3.80 8.85 -11.09
C CYS A 172 -4.80 9.99 -10.91
N PHE A 173 -6.06 9.69 -11.08
CA PHE A 173 -7.15 10.60 -10.75
C PHE A 173 -8.37 9.84 -10.25
N ILE A 174 -9.19 10.52 -9.47
CA ILE A 174 -10.53 10.07 -9.06
C ILE A 174 -11.50 11.19 -9.39
N GLU A 175 -12.64 10.84 -9.96
CA GLU A 175 -13.67 11.79 -10.31
C GLU A 175 -14.98 11.49 -9.59
N ASN A 176 -15.57 12.53 -8.99
CA ASN A 176 -16.93 12.52 -8.53
C ASN A 176 -17.81 12.95 -9.71
N LEU A 177 -18.52 12.00 -10.31
CA LEU A 177 -19.35 12.23 -11.51
C LEU A 177 -20.55 13.13 -11.23
N ASP A 178 -21.14 13.07 -10.04
CA ASP A 178 -22.30 13.88 -9.65
C ASP A 178 -21.94 15.36 -9.49
N LYS A 179 -20.72 15.63 -9.00
CA LYS A 179 -20.24 16.98 -8.72
C LYS A 179 -19.30 17.52 -9.79
N HIS A 180 -18.96 16.71 -10.80
CA HIS A 180 -18.00 17.02 -11.87
C HIS A 180 -16.64 17.53 -11.32
N ARG A 181 -16.18 16.93 -10.21
CA ARG A 181 -14.94 17.28 -9.56
C ARG A 181 -13.94 16.15 -9.59
N THR A 182 -12.74 16.42 -10.05
CA THR A 182 -11.64 15.47 -10.18
C THR A 182 -10.52 15.80 -9.22
N LEU A 183 -9.99 14.79 -8.52
CA LEU A 183 -8.78 14.85 -7.70
C LEU A 183 -7.63 14.19 -8.45
N TRP A 184 -6.51 14.89 -8.61
CA TRP A 184 -5.35 14.46 -9.38
C TRP A 184 -4.11 14.25 -8.53
N SER A 185 -3.30 13.23 -8.89
CA SER A 185 -2.01 12.99 -8.23
C SER A 185 -1.01 14.12 -8.47
N GLN A 186 -0.10 14.31 -7.51
CA GLN A 186 0.98 15.34 -7.59
C GLN A 186 1.86 15.17 -8.84
N GLY A 187 2.08 13.94 -9.30
CA GLY A 187 2.78 13.66 -10.56
C GLY A 187 2.04 14.22 -11.77
N ALA A 188 0.72 13.99 -11.82
CA ALA A 188 -0.13 14.53 -12.89
C ALA A 188 -0.16 16.06 -12.90
N LEU A 189 -0.23 16.71 -11.73
CA LEU A 189 -0.19 18.17 -11.64
C LEU A 189 1.04 18.76 -12.31
N ARG A 190 2.21 18.23 -11.96
CA ARG A 190 3.49 18.76 -12.47
C ARG A 190 3.65 18.55 -13.97
N ASP A 191 3.36 17.32 -14.42
CA ASP A 191 3.70 16.91 -15.78
C ASP A 191 2.63 17.30 -16.80
N LEU A 192 1.36 17.37 -16.39
CA LEU A 192 0.24 17.76 -17.25
C LEU A 192 -0.13 19.25 -17.12
N GLY A 193 0.50 19.97 -16.20
CA GLY A 193 0.27 21.40 -16.00
C GLY A 193 -1.15 21.74 -15.50
N LEU A 194 -1.71 20.87 -14.63
CA LEU A 194 -3.02 21.11 -14.04
C LEU A 194 -2.99 22.29 -13.06
N PRO A 195 -4.08 23.05 -12.94
CA PRO A 195 -4.09 24.27 -12.12
C PRO A 195 -4.05 23.99 -10.61
N SER A 196 -4.57 22.84 -10.18
CA SER A 196 -4.64 22.41 -8.78
C SER A 196 -4.89 20.91 -8.69
N GLU A 197 -4.77 20.33 -7.49
CA GLU A 197 -5.12 18.92 -7.22
C GLU A 197 -6.61 18.65 -7.47
N HIS A 198 -7.46 19.59 -7.09
CA HIS A 198 -8.90 19.54 -7.35
C HIS A 198 -9.22 20.39 -8.59
N VAL A 199 -9.80 19.76 -9.58
CA VAL A 199 -10.22 20.42 -10.83
C VAL A 199 -11.72 20.19 -11.02
N ASP A 200 -12.48 21.27 -11.03
CA ASP A 200 -13.90 21.25 -11.36
C ASP A 200 -14.07 21.18 -12.88
N ASN A 201 -15.02 20.37 -13.36
CA ASN A 201 -15.28 20.17 -14.78
C ASN A 201 -14.00 19.86 -15.59
N CYS A 202 -13.22 18.89 -15.14
CA CYS A 202 -11.91 18.55 -15.72
C CYS A 202 -11.99 18.26 -17.23
N HIS A 203 -13.14 17.77 -17.72
CA HIS A 203 -13.37 17.56 -19.14
C HIS A 203 -13.29 18.84 -19.98
N ASP A 204 -13.70 20.00 -19.44
CA ASP A 204 -13.55 21.30 -20.14
C ASP A 204 -12.09 21.71 -20.26
N TYR A 205 -11.28 21.40 -19.25
CA TYR A 205 -9.83 21.59 -19.29
C TYR A 205 -9.19 20.74 -20.42
N TRP A 206 -9.60 19.47 -20.56
CA TRP A 206 -9.06 18.59 -21.58
C TRP A 206 -9.56 18.89 -22.98
N LYS A 207 -10.82 19.31 -23.20
CA LYS A 207 -11.36 19.73 -24.52
C LYS A 207 -10.42 20.71 -25.24
N THR A 208 -9.74 21.58 -24.50
CA THR A 208 -8.82 22.57 -25.07
C THR A 208 -7.43 22.03 -25.40
N ARG A 209 -7.15 20.76 -25.01
CA ARG A 209 -5.82 20.13 -25.12
C ARG A 209 -5.80 18.87 -25.95
N VAL A 210 -6.93 18.25 -26.17
CA VAL A 210 -7.10 17.12 -27.10
C VAL A 210 -6.81 17.59 -28.52
N HIS A 211 -6.13 16.73 -29.32
CA HIS A 211 -5.87 17.03 -30.71
C HIS A 211 -7.19 17.24 -31.45
N PRO A 212 -7.29 18.21 -32.39
CA PRO A 212 -8.54 18.49 -33.12
C PRO A 212 -9.17 17.27 -33.77
N ASP A 213 -8.37 16.35 -34.29
CA ASP A 213 -8.87 15.13 -34.96
C ASP A 213 -9.51 14.13 -33.96
N ASP A 214 -9.16 14.19 -32.67
CA ASP A 214 -9.64 13.29 -31.62
C ASP A 214 -10.77 13.94 -30.79
N LEU A 215 -11.05 15.21 -30.98
CA LEU A 215 -11.95 15.98 -30.13
C LEU A 215 -13.40 15.46 -30.18
N GLU A 216 -13.89 15.05 -31.34
CA GLU A 216 -15.26 14.53 -31.49
C GLU A 216 -15.40 13.18 -30.77
N ALA A 217 -14.41 12.29 -30.90
CA ALA A 217 -14.37 11.02 -30.18
C ALA A 217 -14.32 11.24 -28.66
N TYR A 218 -13.46 12.15 -28.19
CA TYR A 218 -13.36 12.53 -26.78
C TYR A 218 -14.69 13.03 -26.20
N ILE A 219 -15.40 13.94 -26.93
CA ILE A 219 -16.68 14.47 -26.47
C ILE A 219 -17.72 13.35 -26.37
N ASN A 220 -17.79 12.44 -27.35
CA ASN A 220 -18.71 11.32 -27.33
C ASN A 220 -18.45 10.37 -26.15
N ASP A 221 -17.21 10.07 -25.84
CA ASP A 221 -16.82 9.21 -24.70
C ASP A 221 -17.22 9.87 -23.36
N ILE A 222 -16.98 11.17 -23.21
CA ILE A 222 -17.37 11.93 -22.02
C ILE A 222 -18.90 11.95 -21.87
N ASP A 223 -19.64 12.19 -22.95
CA ASP A 223 -21.11 12.19 -22.91
C ASP A 223 -21.68 10.81 -22.52
N GLN A 224 -21.06 9.72 -22.92
CA GLN A 224 -21.43 8.38 -22.49
C GLN A 224 -21.17 8.13 -20.99
N ILE A 225 -20.08 8.66 -20.45
CA ILE A 225 -19.74 8.53 -19.01
C ILE A 225 -20.75 9.28 -18.13
N TYR A 226 -21.17 10.48 -18.55
CA TYR A 226 -22.02 11.34 -17.72
C TYR A 226 -23.53 11.16 -17.95
N ASN A 227 -23.95 10.66 -19.12
CA ASN A 227 -25.36 10.56 -19.48
C ASN A 227 -25.85 9.11 -19.76
N GLY A 228 -24.94 8.13 -19.69
CA GLY A 228 -25.23 6.69 -19.84
C GLY A 228 -25.60 6.07 -18.54
#